data_836fc476312998d330d248b4ee15f2c7
#
_entry.id   836fc476312998d330d248b4ee15f2c7
#
_cell.length_a   1.000
_cell.length_b   1.000
_cell.length_c   1.000
_cell.angle_alpha   90.00
_cell.angle_beta   90.00
_cell.angle_gamma   90.00
#
_symmetry.space_group_name_H-M   'P 1'
#
loop_
_entity.id
_entity.type
_entity.pdbx_description
1 polymer ?
#
loop_
_entity_poly.entity_id
_entity_poly.type
_entity_poly.pdbx_seq_one_letter_code
_entity_poly.pdbx_strand_id
1 'polypeptide(L)'
;MRREEDWISERRGGETELPGWFWRLIFLPGYIRRLLLLLSLFLSSLLYFSLRWLLSNWSELSVEEILYHLKAPMQGASSGLLRSYLLFALLPALLLLLLFLLFFRRCRNFFLFYFVRRILFLFPLLFLLLSIRDSWRGIGLRDFLVSQFTHSDFIDRNYVDPRSVELRFPEKKRNLIYIYMESTEMSFSDEAHGGAFPMNCIPELTELAEENEDFSGGDGKLNGAYSMPGSTWTMGAIFAMSSGLPLKISIDKNAMDSQKSFFPGVQTLGDILKEEGYEQSFLLGSVGYFGGRRLYFQSHGDYAVRDYSYWKRQGKFRPDYWVNWGFEDEKLYSYAKEELSRLSRDGRPFNLTLLTVDTHFPDGYVCRLCRREFGKNQYANVFACASRQLADFVNWAKTQ
;
A
#
# COMPACT_ATOMS: atom_id res chain seq x y z
N MET A 1 43.69 -41.04 50.26
CA MET A 1 43.28 -39.64 50.31
C MET A 1 43.55 -38.85 49.03
N ARG A 2 43.89 -39.46 47.88
CA ARG A 2 44.12 -38.77 46.62
C ARG A 2 43.12 -39.13 45.49
N ARG A 3 42.05 -39.89 45.81
CA ARG A 3 41.04 -40.33 44.84
C ARG A 3 39.65 -39.70 45.01
N GLU A 4 39.41 -38.96 46.06
CA GLU A 4 38.12 -38.29 46.28
C GLU A 4 38.10 -36.82 45.80
N GLU A 5 39.25 -36.18 45.64
CA GLU A 5 39.30 -34.80 45.14
C GLU A 5 39.09 -34.71 43.62
N ASP A 6 39.47 -35.76 42.87
CA ASP A 6 39.26 -35.75 41.39
C ASP A 6 37.79 -35.96 40.98
N TRP A 7 36.96 -36.55 41.84
CA TRP A 7 35.53 -36.77 41.57
C TRP A 7 34.65 -35.52 41.77
N ILE A 8 35.15 -34.55 42.54
CA ILE A 8 34.45 -33.27 42.80
C ILE A 8 34.75 -32.24 41.71
N SER A 9 35.89 -32.35 41.04
CA SER A 9 36.27 -31.46 39.96
C SER A 9 35.54 -31.76 38.62
N GLU A 10 35.23 -33.05 38.37
CA GLU A 10 34.53 -33.45 37.14
C GLU A 10 33.01 -33.18 37.15
N ARG A 11 32.39 -32.93 38.30
CA ARG A 11 30.97 -32.56 38.40
C ARG A 11 30.66 -31.07 38.26
N ARG A 12 31.67 -30.19 38.16
CA ARG A 12 31.49 -28.72 37.92
C ARG A 12 31.55 -28.29 36.46
N GLY A 13 31.69 -29.24 35.55
CA GLY A 13 31.81 -29.00 34.10
C GLY A 13 30.53 -28.93 33.30
N GLY A 14 29.35 -28.76 33.90
CA GLY A 14 28.06 -28.87 33.20
C GLY A 14 26.97 -27.82 33.56
N GLU A 15 27.29 -26.90 34.47
CA GLU A 15 26.36 -25.80 34.70
C GLU A 15 26.57 -24.74 33.60
N THR A 16 25.63 -24.65 32.68
CA THR A 16 25.50 -23.54 31.74
C THR A 16 25.32 -22.25 32.57
N GLU A 17 26.41 -21.56 32.88
CA GLU A 17 26.33 -20.24 33.50
C GLU A 17 25.45 -19.34 32.61
N LEU A 18 24.34 -18.92 33.14
CA LEU A 18 23.46 -17.98 32.45
C LEU A 18 24.27 -16.69 32.15
N PRO A 19 24.15 -16.14 30.95
CA PRO A 19 24.93 -14.99 30.51
C PRO A 19 24.87 -13.83 31.54
N GLY A 20 25.95 -13.15 31.77
CA GLY A 20 26.06 -12.08 32.80
C GLY A 20 25.03 -10.95 32.64
N TRP A 21 24.47 -10.74 31.42
CA TRP A 21 23.36 -9.82 31.19
C TRP A 21 22.04 -10.28 31.85
N PHE A 22 21.81 -11.61 31.99
CA PHE A 22 20.64 -12.18 32.64
C PHE A 22 20.59 -11.82 34.13
N TRP A 23 21.73 -11.92 34.82
CA TRP A 23 21.85 -11.51 36.22
C TRP A 23 21.64 -10.01 36.39
N ARG A 24 22.17 -9.19 35.50
CA ARG A 24 21.93 -7.73 35.52
C ARG A 24 20.47 -7.36 35.42
N LEU A 25 19.66 -8.10 34.63
CA LEU A 25 18.21 -7.90 34.53
C LEU A 25 17.47 -8.24 35.85
N ILE A 26 17.90 -9.30 36.53
CA ILE A 26 17.29 -9.73 37.80
C ILE A 26 17.57 -8.71 38.93
N PHE A 27 18.74 -8.07 38.93
CA PHE A 27 19.14 -7.08 39.94
C PHE A 27 18.73 -5.65 39.62
N LEU A 28 17.93 -5.41 38.54
CA LEU A 28 17.39 -4.09 38.29
C LEU A 28 16.46 -3.63 39.42
N PRO A 29 16.48 -2.33 39.79
CA PRO A 29 15.52 -1.76 40.75
C PRO A 29 14.07 -2.06 40.38
N GLY A 30 13.22 -2.33 41.38
CA GLY A 30 11.84 -2.78 41.15
C GLY A 30 10.98 -1.83 40.30
N TYR A 31 11.26 -0.51 40.35
CA TYR A 31 10.58 0.48 39.51
C TYR A 31 11.01 0.37 38.03
N ILE A 32 12.29 0.09 37.74
CA ILE A 32 12.77 -0.09 36.37
C ILE A 32 12.13 -1.34 35.74
N ARG A 33 12.07 -2.46 36.51
CA ARG A 33 11.41 -3.68 36.03
C ARG A 33 9.93 -3.48 35.75
N ARG A 34 9.23 -2.65 36.55
CA ARG A 34 7.83 -2.31 36.27
C ARG A 34 7.70 -1.43 35.02
N LEU A 35 8.57 -0.46 34.86
CA LEU A 35 8.60 0.40 33.67
C LEU A 35 8.83 -0.43 32.39
N LEU A 36 9.80 -1.33 32.40
CA LEU A 36 10.11 -2.22 31.27
C LEU A 36 8.93 -3.15 30.96
N LEU A 37 8.25 -3.68 31.97
CA LEU A 37 7.04 -4.51 31.75
C LEU A 37 5.91 -3.68 31.13
N LEU A 38 5.62 -2.50 31.62
CA LEU A 38 4.57 -1.63 31.08
C LEU A 38 4.90 -1.20 29.66
N LEU A 39 6.14 -0.86 29.39
CA LEU A 39 6.61 -0.53 28.04
C LEU A 39 6.52 -1.73 27.10
N SER A 40 6.96 -2.91 27.50
CA SER A 40 6.87 -4.12 26.69
C SER A 40 5.41 -4.53 26.44
N LEU A 41 4.52 -4.37 27.43
CA LEU A 41 3.09 -4.60 27.29
C LEU A 41 2.48 -3.62 26.27
N PHE A 42 2.79 -2.33 26.40
CA PHE A 42 2.28 -1.31 25.48
C PHE A 42 2.76 -1.56 24.05
N LEU A 43 4.06 -1.77 23.85
CA LEU A 43 4.62 -1.99 22.51
C LEU A 43 4.09 -3.28 21.86
N SER A 44 4.01 -4.38 22.62
CA SER A 44 3.53 -5.65 22.09
C SER A 44 2.02 -5.62 21.80
N SER A 45 1.22 -4.99 22.65
CA SER A 45 -0.21 -4.82 22.40
C SER A 45 -0.49 -3.83 21.27
N LEU A 46 0.28 -2.73 21.16
CA LEU A 46 0.18 -1.80 20.05
C LEU A 46 0.53 -2.49 18.73
N LEU A 47 1.59 -3.29 18.69
CA LEU A 47 1.96 -4.09 17.52
C LEU A 47 0.81 -5.03 17.13
N TYR A 48 0.25 -5.76 18.10
CA TYR A 48 -0.86 -6.68 17.86
C TYR A 48 -2.11 -5.96 17.32
N PHE A 49 -2.55 -4.90 17.97
CA PHE A 49 -3.73 -4.17 17.52
C PHE A 49 -3.50 -3.46 16.19
N SER A 50 -2.29 -2.94 15.93
CA SER A 50 -1.93 -2.38 14.64
C SER A 50 -2.02 -3.42 13.53
N LEU A 51 -1.46 -4.62 13.77
CA LEU A 51 -1.53 -5.71 12.80
C LEU A 51 -2.98 -6.18 12.57
N ARG A 52 -3.79 -6.30 13.64
CA ARG A 52 -5.22 -6.64 13.51
C ARG A 52 -5.98 -5.59 12.74
N TRP A 53 -5.69 -4.30 12.97
CA TRP A 53 -6.28 -3.20 12.22
C TRP A 53 -5.87 -3.27 10.74
N LEU A 54 -4.61 -3.51 10.43
CA LEU A 54 -4.14 -3.71 9.06
C LEU A 54 -4.88 -4.85 8.37
N LEU A 55 -4.88 -6.04 8.97
CA LEU A 55 -5.53 -7.23 8.41
C LEU A 55 -7.07 -7.14 8.33
N SER A 56 -7.69 -6.24 9.10
CA SER A 56 -9.14 -5.99 9.00
C SER A 56 -9.51 -5.02 7.89
N ASN A 57 -8.56 -4.21 7.41
CA ASN A 57 -8.79 -3.24 6.36
C ASN A 57 -8.24 -3.70 5.00
N TRP A 58 -7.25 -4.59 4.96
CA TRP A 58 -6.63 -5.10 3.74
C TRP A 58 -6.51 -6.62 3.80
N SER A 59 -7.07 -7.30 2.81
CA SER A 59 -7.11 -8.78 2.77
C SER A 59 -5.78 -9.39 2.32
N GLU A 60 -5.00 -8.70 1.49
CA GLU A 60 -3.78 -9.20 0.86
C GLU A 60 -2.58 -8.26 1.06
N LEU A 61 -2.44 -7.75 2.29
CA LEU A 61 -1.33 -6.88 2.64
C LEU A 61 -0.01 -7.67 2.71
N SER A 62 1.03 -7.15 2.07
CA SER A 62 2.38 -7.72 2.15
C SER A 62 3.31 -6.94 3.10
N VAL A 63 4.37 -7.60 3.57
CA VAL A 63 5.42 -6.93 4.37
C VAL A 63 6.09 -5.83 3.54
N GLU A 64 6.30 -6.05 2.25
CA GLU A 64 6.89 -5.09 1.34
C GLU A 64 6.05 -3.82 1.24
N GLU A 65 4.73 -3.96 1.14
CA GLU A 65 3.79 -2.84 1.10
C GLU A 65 3.81 -2.03 2.40
N ILE A 66 3.81 -2.70 3.56
CA ILE A 66 3.94 -2.04 4.86
C ILE A 66 5.25 -1.25 4.93
N LEU A 67 6.37 -1.86 4.56
CA LEU A 67 7.68 -1.21 4.55
C LEU A 67 7.72 -0.02 3.57
N TYR A 68 7.07 -0.15 2.42
CA TYR A 68 6.94 0.94 1.47
C TYR A 68 6.23 2.14 2.11
N HIS A 69 5.03 1.94 2.68
CA HIS A 69 4.25 3.01 3.28
C HIS A 69 4.89 3.63 4.52
N LEU A 70 5.70 2.87 5.27
CA LEU A 70 6.48 3.41 6.39
C LEU A 70 7.63 4.32 5.93
N LYS A 71 8.11 4.14 4.70
CA LYS A 71 9.22 4.93 4.12
C LYS A 71 8.74 6.02 3.14
N ALA A 72 7.53 5.88 2.61
CA ALA A 72 6.95 6.84 1.69
C ALA A 72 6.36 8.06 2.41
N PRO A 73 6.32 9.24 1.78
CA PRO A 73 5.68 10.42 2.36
C PRO A 73 4.21 10.17 2.66
N MET A 74 3.78 10.42 3.90
CA MET A 74 2.40 10.29 4.35
C MET A 74 1.55 11.53 4.11
N GLN A 75 2.13 12.59 3.53
CA GLN A 75 1.41 13.84 3.25
C GLN A 75 0.26 13.59 2.27
N GLY A 76 -0.96 13.93 2.68
CA GLY A 76 -2.17 13.69 1.91
C GLY A 76 -2.87 12.37 2.21
N ALA A 77 -2.45 11.63 3.26
CA ALA A 77 -3.18 10.46 3.73
C ALA A 77 -4.59 10.84 4.20
N SER A 78 -5.55 9.94 4.01
CA SER A 78 -6.95 10.14 4.43
C SER A 78 -7.05 10.32 5.95
N SER A 79 -7.74 11.38 6.37
CA SER A 79 -8.04 11.63 7.79
C SER A 79 -8.92 10.52 8.40
N GLY A 80 -9.74 9.86 7.59
CA GLY A 80 -10.56 8.71 7.99
C GLY A 80 -9.69 7.53 8.39
N LEU A 81 -8.66 7.23 7.62
CA LEU A 81 -7.69 6.17 7.91
C LEU A 81 -6.95 6.43 9.23
N LEU A 82 -6.46 7.65 9.42
CA LEU A 82 -5.79 8.03 10.67
C LEU A 82 -6.72 7.90 11.89
N ARG A 83 -7.98 8.37 11.78
CA ARG A 83 -8.97 8.23 12.83
C ARG A 83 -9.28 6.77 13.15
N SER A 84 -9.44 5.93 12.13
CA SER A 84 -9.64 4.49 12.27
C SER A 84 -8.48 3.84 13.03
N TYR A 85 -7.22 4.13 12.66
CA TYR A 85 -6.04 3.64 13.36
C TYR A 85 -6.01 4.07 14.84
N LEU A 86 -6.28 5.34 15.11
CA LEU A 86 -6.32 5.85 16.50
C LEU A 86 -7.37 5.10 17.35
N LEU A 87 -8.56 4.83 16.80
CA LEU A 87 -9.65 4.16 17.50
C LEU A 87 -9.43 2.65 17.66
N PHE A 88 -8.93 1.97 16.66
CA PHE A 88 -8.89 0.49 16.62
C PHE A 88 -7.51 -0.11 16.93
N ALA A 89 -6.45 0.68 16.90
CA ALA A 89 -5.11 0.22 17.25
C ALA A 89 -4.53 0.93 18.49
N LEU A 90 -4.43 2.25 18.47
CA LEU A 90 -3.78 2.98 19.56
C LEU A 90 -4.62 3.01 20.84
N LEU A 91 -5.93 3.32 20.74
CA LEU A 91 -6.80 3.43 21.89
C LEU A 91 -6.91 2.12 22.71
N PRO A 92 -7.11 0.92 22.10
CA PRO A 92 -7.10 -0.34 22.85
C PRO A 92 -5.77 -0.60 23.57
N ALA A 93 -4.63 -0.29 22.95
CA ALA A 93 -3.32 -0.44 23.58
C ALA A 93 -3.15 0.50 24.79
N LEU A 94 -3.61 1.75 24.68
CA LEU A 94 -3.60 2.72 25.78
C LEU A 94 -4.56 2.33 26.90
N LEU A 95 -5.76 1.84 26.59
CA LEU A 95 -6.71 1.35 27.58
C LEU A 95 -6.15 0.15 28.34
N LEU A 96 -5.51 -0.78 27.65
CA LEU A 96 -4.85 -1.91 28.28
C LEU A 96 -3.72 -1.45 29.21
N LEU A 97 -2.87 -0.54 28.76
CA LEU A 97 -1.83 0.06 29.59
C LEU A 97 -2.41 0.73 30.85
N LEU A 98 -3.49 1.52 30.70
CA LEU A 98 -4.17 2.16 31.82
C LEU A 98 -4.74 1.15 32.81
N LEU A 99 -5.38 0.08 32.34
CA LEU A 99 -5.89 -1.00 33.20
C LEU A 99 -4.77 -1.64 34.03
N PHE A 100 -3.61 -1.89 33.42
CA PHE A 100 -2.46 -2.43 34.15
C PHE A 100 -1.88 -1.43 35.15
N LEU A 101 -1.82 -0.13 34.81
CA LEU A 101 -1.39 0.92 35.73
C LEU A 101 -2.33 1.02 36.94
N LEU A 102 -3.65 1.00 36.72
CA LEU A 102 -4.65 1.03 37.77
C LEU A 102 -4.58 -0.24 38.66
N PHE A 103 -4.39 -1.39 38.02
CA PHE A 103 -4.20 -2.66 38.74
C PHE A 103 -2.96 -2.59 39.63
N PHE A 104 -1.80 -2.17 39.13
CA PHE A 104 -0.57 -2.02 39.92
C PHE A 104 -0.73 -1.01 41.06
N ARG A 105 -1.55 0.03 40.87
CA ARG A 105 -1.83 1.06 41.92
C ARG A 105 -2.77 0.53 42.99
N ARG A 106 -3.78 -0.30 42.62
CA ARG A 106 -4.83 -0.79 43.53
C ARG A 106 -4.41 -2.03 44.31
N CYS A 107 -3.71 -2.96 43.70
CA CYS A 107 -3.34 -4.23 44.30
C CYS A 107 -2.06 -4.09 45.12
N ARG A 108 -2.17 -3.72 46.40
CA ARG A 108 -1.03 -3.64 47.34
C ARG A 108 -0.90 -4.88 48.24
N ASN A 109 -1.84 -5.83 48.24
CA ASN A 109 -1.83 -7.03 49.05
C ASN A 109 -0.83 -8.06 48.55
N PHE A 110 0.08 -8.49 49.45
CA PHE A 110 1.38 -9.09 49.13
C PHE A 110 1.33 -10.45 48.38
N PHE A 111 0.41 -11.35 48.73
CA PHE A 111 0.40 -12.72 48.21
C PHE A 111 -0.24 -12.86 46.81
N LEU A 112 -1.44 -12.35 46.64
CA LEU A 112 -2.16 -12.34 45.38
C LEU A 112 -1.43 -11.50 44.34
N PHE A 113 -0.79 -10.40 44.78
CA PHE A 113 0.02 -9.51 43.95
C PHE A 113 1.24 -10.23 43.33
N TYR A 114 1.91 -11.11 44.08
CA TYR A 114 3.09 -11.82 43.58
C TYR A 114 2.74 -12.84 42.50
N PHE A 115 1.63 -13.57 42.68
CA PHE A 115 1.16 -14.54 41.71
C PHE A 115 0.63 -13.86 40.43
N VAL A 116 -0.26 -12.89 40.58
CA VAL A 116 -0.83 -12.13 39.44
C VAL A 116 0.25 -11.40 38.67
N ARG A 117 1.25 -10.82 39.35
CA ARG A 117 2.37 -10.18 38.69
C ARG A 117 3.16 -11.12 37.78
N ARG A 118 3.34 -12.39 38.14
CA ARG A 118 3.97 -13.38 37.28
C ARG A 118 3.14 -13.67 36.02
N ILE A 119 1.83 -13.78 36.18
CA ILE A 119 0.89 -13.95 35.05
C ILE A 119 0.96 -12.71 34.13
N LEU A 120 1.02 -11.52 34.68
CA LEU A 120 1.08 -10.28 33.91
C LEU A 120 2.33 -10.19 32.99
N PHE A 121 3.45 -10.84 33.34
CA PHE A 121 4.61 -10.95 32.47
C PHE A 121 4.36 -11.82 31.23
N LEU A 122 3.33 -12.65 31.24
CA LEU A 122 2.98 -13.48 30.08
C LEU A 122 2.22 -12.69 29.00
N PHE A 123 1.56 -11.58 29.36
CA PHE A 123 0.78 -10.82 28.37
C PHE A 123 1.61 -10.21 27.23
N PRO A 124 2.75 -9.53 27.47
CA PRO A 124 3.61 -9.07 26.39
C PRO A 124 4.06 -10.22 25.48
N LEU A 125 4.41 -11.36 26.05
CA LEU A 125 4.77 -12.56 25.29
C LEU A 125 3.59 -13.08 24.47
N LEU A 126 2.40 -13.14 25.07
CA LEU A 126 1.18 -13.56 24.36
C LEU A 126 0.89 -12.66 23.15
N PHE A 127 0.90 -11.33 23.35
CA PHE A 127 0.69 -10.40 22.25
C PHE A 127 1.75 -10.52 21.16
N LEU A 128 3.01 -10.72 21.53
CA LEU A 128 4.09 -10.94 20.59
C LEU A 128 3.87 -12.24 19.78
N LEU A 129 3.54 -13.35 20.45
CA LEU A 129 3.26 -14.62 19.77
C LEU A 129 2.04 -14.55 18.85
N LEU A 130 0.98 -13.84 19.26
CA LEU A 130 -0.18 -13.59 18.43
C LEU A 130 0.19 -12.73 17.23
N SER A 131 1.01 -11.70 17.42
CA SER A 131 1.49 -10.85 16.32
C SER A 131 2.35 -11.65 15.33
N ILE A 132 3.25 -12.50 15.80
CA ILE A 132 4.07 -13.38 14.95
C ILE A 132 3.16 -14.32 14.15
N ARG A 133 2.19 -14.97 14.81
CA ARG A 133 1.23 -15.86 14.14
C ARG A 133 0.45 -15.15 13.06
N ASP A 134 -0.11 -13.97 13.38
CA ASP A 134 -0.93 -13.20 12.45
C ASP A 134 -0.10 -12.61 11.31
N SER A 135 1.15 -12.19 11.58
CA SER A 135 2.10 -11.77 10.53
C SER A 135 2.48 -12.93 9.61
N TRP A 136 2.71 -14.12 10.18
CA TRP A 136 3.08 -15.30 9.40
C TRP A 136 2.01 -15.72 8.41
N ARG A 137 0.73 -15.58 8.80
CA ARG A 137 -0.42 -16.03 8.01
C ARG A 137 -1.04 -14.94 7.15
N GLY A 138 -1.01 -13.71 7.63
CA GLY A 138 -1.81 -12.61 7.07
C GLY A 138 -1.05 -11.62 6.20
N ILE A 139 0.26 -11.45 6.41
CA ILE A 139 1.07 -10.50 5.63
C ILE A 139 2.26 -11.14 4.93
N GLY A 140 2.29 -12.45 4.78
CA GLY A 140 3.35 -13.14 4.06
C GLY A 140 4.75 -13.02 4.71
N LEU A 141 4.84 -12.89 6.04
CA LEU A 141 6.13 -12.70 6.74
C LEU A 141 7.13 -13.82 6.43
N ARG A 142 6.65 -15.08 6.30
CA ARG A 142 7.51 -16.20 5.91
C ARG A 142 8.17 -15.96 4.57
N ASP A 143 7.36 -15.63 3.57
CA ASP A 143 7.84 -15.50 2.19
C ASP A 143 8.76 -14.29 2.05
N PHE A 144 8.45 -13.21 2.78
CA PHE A 144 9.34 -12.07 2.92
C PHE A 144 10.69 -12.47 3.51
N LEU A 145 10.72 -13.21 4.64
CA LEU A 145 11.97 -13.64 5.27
C LEU A 145 12.76 -14.59 4.34
N VAL A 146 12.09 -15.54 3.70
CA VAL A 146 12.75 -16.43 2.73
C VAL A 146 13.35 -15.63 1.59
N SER A 147 12.63 -14.63 1.06
CA SER A 147 13.11 -13.78 -0.04
C SER A 147 14.36 -12.95 0.31
N GLN A 148 14.65 -12.69 1.61
CA GLN A 148 15.87 -12.00 2.02
C GLN A 148 17.12 -12.90 1.93
N PHE A 149 16.94 -14.22 1.97
CA PHE A 149 18.05 -15.20 1.97
C PHE A 149 18.12 -16.03 0.69
N THR A 150 17.12 -15.94 -0.18
CA THR A 150 17.11 -16.64 -1.47
C THR A 150 17.36 -15.64 -2.59
N HIS A 151 18.28 -15.98 -3.48
CA HIS A 151 18.46 -15.25 -4.73
C HIS A 151 17.58 -15.89 -5.80
N SER A 152 16.78 -15.09 -6.50
CA SER A 152 16.03 -15.51 -7.69
C SER A 152 16.61 -14.79 -8.89
N ASP A 153 16.95 -15.53 -9.91
CA ASP A 153 17.38 -15.03 -11.22
C ASP A 153 16.21 -14.83 -12.20
N PHE A 154 14.97 -14.86 -11.68
CA PHE A 154 13.77 -14.74 -12.51
C PHE A 154 13.73 -13.41 -13.29
N ILE A 155 14.04 -12.30 -12.63
CA ILE A 155 14.09 -10.99 -13.30
C ILE A 155 15.21 -10.96 -14.33
N ASP A 156 16.40 -11.43 -13.97
CA ASP A 156 17.57 -11.45 -14.88
C ASP A 156 17.33 -12.27 -16.16
N ARG A 157 16.51 -13.33 -16.03
CA ARG A 157 16.19 -14.21 -17.19
C ARG A 157 15.02 -13.71 -18.03
N ASN A 158 14.09 -13.00 -17.47
CA ASN A 158 12.81 -12.69 -18.13
C ASN A 158 12.61 -11.19 -18.42
N TYR A 159 13.29 -10.30 -17.70
CA TYR A 159 13.18 -8.87 -17.95
C TYR A 159 14.03 -8.48 -19.17
N VAL A 160 13.39 -7.79 -20.11
CA VAL A 160 14.08 -7.16 -21.23
C VAL A 160 14.21 -5.67 -20.92
N ASP A 161 15.45 -5.21 -20.71
CA ASP A 161 15.71 -3.79 -20.51
C ASP A 161 15.36 -3.04 -21.82
N PRO A 162 14.45 -2.05 -21.80
CA PRO A 162 14.08 -1.29 -22.99
C PRO A 162 15.26 -0.65 -23.72
N ARG A 163 16.34 -0.34 -23.00
CA ARG A 163 17.58 0.22 -23.57
C ARG A 163 18.38 -0.78 -24.42
N SER A 164 18.08 -2.08 -24.29
CA SER A 164 18.73 -3.15 -25.06
C SER A 164 18.03 -3.47 -26.37
N VAL A 165 16.88 -2.88 -26.64
CA VAL A 165 16.08 -3.14 -27.84
C VAL A 165 15.92 -1.88 -28.69
N GLU A 166 15.82 -2.08 -30.02
CA GLU A 166 15.53 -0.98 -30.95
C GLU A 166 14.02 -0.70 -30.94
N LEU A 167 13.63 0.46 -30.37
CA LEU A 167 12.25 0.92 -30.40
C LEU A 167 12.00 1.73 -31.66
N ARG A 168 10.97 1.37 -32.43
CA ARG A 168 10.61 2.08 -33.67
C ARG A 168 9.27 2.75 -33.51
N PHE A 169 9.25 4.06 -33.65
CA PHE A 169 8.04 4.87 -33.65
C PHE A 169 7.63 5.18 -35.09
N PRO A 170 6.33 5.30 -35.37
CA PRO A 170 5.86 5.74 -36.67
C PRO A 170 6.25 7.23 -36.90
N GLU A 171 6.40 7.63 -38.16
CA GLU A 171 6.70 9.03 -38.53
C GLU A 171 5.67 9.99 -37.90
N LYS A 172 4.39 9.67 -38.02
CA LYS A 172 3.32 10.38 -37.30
C LYS A 172 3.03 9.65 -35.99
N LYS A 173 3.58 10.17 -34.89
CA LYS A 173 3.39 9.61 -33.54
C LYS A 173 1.93 9.75 -33.08
N ARG A 174 1.41 8.72 -32.45
CA ARG A 174 0.05 8.71 -31.84
C ARG A 174 0.12 9.32 -30.46
N ASN A 175 -0.95 9.99 -30.06
CA ASN A 175 -1.14 10.40 -28.68
C ASN A 175 -1.46 9.20 -27.79
N LEU A 176 -1.06 9.24 -26.52
CA LEU A 176 -1.37 8.23 -25.52
C LEU A 176 -2.24 8.84 -24.43
N ILE A 177 -3.34 8.18 -24.09
CA ILE A 177 -4.09 8.41 -22.86
C ILE A 177 -3.97 7.15 -22.03
N TYR A 178 -3.35 7.25 -20.85
CA TYR A 178 -3.09 6.13 -19.95
C TYR A 178 -3.84 6.31 -18.64
N ILE A 179 -4.76 5.41 -18.33
CA ILE A 179 -5.67 5.56 -17.20
C ILE A 179 -5.45 4.42 -16.20
N TYR A 180 -4.89 4.77 -15.03
CA TYR A 180 -4.85 3.87 -13.88
C TYR A 180 -6.19 3.94 -13.16
N MET A 181 -6.93 2.83 -13.16
CA MET A 181 -8.20 2.71 -12.46
C MET A 181 -7.95 2.14 -11.06
N GLU A 182 -8.11 2.98 -10.05
CA GLU A 182 -7.86 2.60 -8.65
C GLU A 182 -8.74 1.43 -8.22
N SER A 183 -8.12 0.41 -7.57
CA SER A 183 -8.79 -0.76 -6.97
C SER A 183 -9.73 -1.53 -7.91
N THR A 184 -9.60 -1.37 -9.23
CA THR A 184 -10.53 -2.00 -10.19
C THR A 184 -10.11 -3.44 -10.46
N GLU A 185 -11.04 -4.37 -10.25
CA GLU A 185 -10.85 -5.80 -10.43
C GLU A 185 -11.93 -6.39 -11.34
N MET A 186 -11.57 -7.43 -12.09
CA MET A 186 -12.53 -8.20 -12.91
C MET A 186 -13.63 -8.86 -12.08
N SER A 187 -13.39 -9.10 -10.78
CA SER A 187 -14.41 -9.60 -9.85
C SER A 187 -15.68 -8.77 -9.80
N PHE A 188 -15.65 -7.48 -10.19
CA PHE A 188 -16.83 -6.61 -10.26
C PHE A 188 -17.67 -6.80 -11.54
N SER A 189 -17.21 -7.55 -12.52
CA SER A 189 -18.08 -8.03 -13.61
C SER A 189 -18.96 -9.20 -13.14
N ASP A 190 -19.88 -9.64 -13.98
CA ASP A 190 -20.71 -10.81 -13.68
C ASP A 190 -19.99 -12.13 -14.02
N GLU A 191 -20.58 -13.24 -13.57
CA GLU A 191 -20.05 -14.59 -13.77
C GLU A 191 -19.91 -14.97 -15.26
N ALA A 192 -20.76 -14.43 -16.14
CA ALA A 192 -20.70 -14.70 -17.57
C ALA A 192 -19.46 -14.10 -18.21
N HIS A 193 -19.00 -12.96 -17.71
CA HIS A 193 -17.79 -12.25 -18.17
C HIS A 193 -16.54 -12.54 -17.32
N GLY A 194 -16.58 -13.55 -16.43
CA GLY A 194 -15.45 -13.97 -15.63
C GLY A 194 -15.34 -13.31 -14.26
N GLY A 195 -16.32 -12.50 -13.85
CA GLY A 195 -16.41 -11.86 -12.54
C GLY A 195 -17.05 -12.71 -11.47
N ALA A 196 -17.40 -12.08 -10.33
CA ALA A 196 -17.94 -12.75 -9.16
C ALA A 196 -19.34 -12.23 -8.75
N PHE A 197 -19.90 -11.28 -9.46
CA PHE A 197 -21.23 -10.72 -9.17
C PHE A 197 -22.33 -11.39 -9.99
N PRO A 198 -23.54 -11.51 -9.44
CA PRO A 198 -24.70 -11.98 -10.24
C PRO A 198 -25.12 -11.02 -11.35
N MET A 199 -24.78 -9.74 -11.20
CA MET A 199 -25.07 -8.67 -12.16
C MET A 199 -23.81 -7.81 -12.30
N ASN A 200 -23.44 -7.52 -13.54
CA ASN A 200 -22.24 -6.77 -13.87
C ASN A 200 -22.25 -5.37 -13.23
N CYS A 201 -21.28 -5.07 -12.36
CA CYS A 201 -21.12 -3.76 -11.75
C CYS A 201 -20.34 -2.78 -12.65
N ILE A 202 -19.68 -3.27 -13.70
CA ILE A 202 -18.82 -2.48 -14.59
C ILE A 202 -19.15 -2.73 -16.08
N PRO A 203 -20.44 -2.64 -16.47
CA PRO A 203 -20.86 -3.06 -17.82
C PRO A 203 -20.17 -2.25 -18.93
N GLU A 204 -19.96 -0.95 -18.76
CA GLU A 204 -19.33 -0.11 -19.79
C GLU A 204 -17.85 -0.42 -19.96
N LEU A 205 -17.15 -0.79 -18.87
CA LEU A 205 -15.76 -1.26 -18.94
C LEU A 205 -15.68 -2.64 -19.58
N THR A 206 -16.63 -3.52 -19.30
CA THR A 206 -16.76 -4.83 -19.93
C THR A 206 -16.93 -4.69 -21.43
N GLU A 207 -17.85 -3.84 -21.88
CA GLU A 207 -18.06 -3.53 -23.31
C GLU A 207 -16.80 -2.97 -23.97
N LEU A 208 -16.10 -2.04 -23.31
CA LEU A 208 -14.83 -1.52 -23.82
C LEU A 208 -13.74 -2.60 -23.97
N ALA A 209 -13.69 -3.56 -23.05
CA ALA A 209 -12.75 -4.67 -23.13
C ALA A 209 -13.09 -5.64 -24.25
N GLU A 210 -14.37 -5.94 -24.46
CA GLU A 210 -14.85 -6.82 -25.56
C GLU A 210 -14.70 -6.21 -26.95
N GLU A 211 -14.84 -4.89 -27.07
CA GLU A 211 -14.71 -4.19 -28.35
C GLU A 211 -13.29 -3.83 -28.74
N ASN A 212 -12.32 -3.95 -27.83
CA ASN A 212 -10.94 -3.52 -28.05
C ASN A 212 -9.94 -4.63 -27.66
N GLU A 213 -8.64 -4.31 -27.63
CA GLU A 213 -7.60 -5.23 -27.17
C GLU A 213 -7.74 -5.52 -25.68
N ASP A 214 -7.87 -6.80 -25.34
CA ASP A 214 -7.94 -7.31 -23.98
C ASP A 214 -6.73 -8.18 -23.68
N PHE A 215 -6.03 -7.92 -22.56
CA PHE A 215 -4.81 -8.63 -22.15
C PHE A 215 -5.08 -9.71 -21.09
N SER A 216 -6.23 -10.36 -21.13
CA SER A 216 -6.64 -11.35 -20.15
C SER A 216 -6.18 -12.79 -20.43
N GLY A 217 -5.40 -13.01 -21.48
CA GLY A 217 -4.92 -14.33 -21.87
C GLY A 217 -5.77 -14.98 -22.97
N GLY A 218 -5.61 -16.30 -23.21
CA GLY A 218 -6.11 -16.97 -24.40
C GLY A 218 -7.37 -17.83 -24.24
N ASP A 219 -8.12 -17.71 -23.13
CA ASP A 219 -9.28 -18.57 -22.85
C ASP A 219 -10.63 -18.00 -23.32
N GLY A 220 -10.61 -16.84 -23.97
CA GLY A 220 -11.80 -16.17 -24.50
C GLY A 220 -12.70 -15.53 -23.44
N LYS A 221 -12.21 -15.40 -22.18
CA LYS A 221 -12.90 -14.71 -21.09
C LYS A 221 -12.13 -13.47 -20.68
N LEU A 222 -12.84 -12.48 -20.18
CA LEU A 222 -12.24 -11.30 -19.58
C LEU A 222 -11.73 -11.65 -18.16
N ASN A 223 -10.47 -12.05 -18.04
CA ASN A 223 -9.87 -12.46 -16.75
C ASN A 223 -9.01 -11.38 -16.11
N GLY A 224 -8.64 -10.34 -16.85
CA GLY A 224 -7.66 -9.35 -16.41
C GLY A 224 -6.26 -9.94 -16.21
N ALA A 225 -5.39 -9.22 -15.52
CA ALA A 225 -4.05 -9.67 -15.18
C ALA A 225 -3.98 -10.07 -13.70
N TYR A 226 -3.21 -11.11 -13.39
CA TYR A 226 -2.91 -11.48 -12.01
C TYR A 226 -1.89 -10.51 -11.41
N SER A 227 -2.18 -10.04 -10.18
CA SER A 227 -1.26 -9.22 -9.43
C SER A 227 -0.03 -10.01 -9.01
N MET A 228 1.15 -9.46 -9.25
CA MET A 228 2.42 -10.00 -8.74
C MET A 228 2.76 -9.43 -7.36
N PRO A 229 3.54 -10.14 -6.52
CA PRO A 229 4.13 -9.54 -5.33
C PRO A 229 4.88 -8.25 -5.71
N GLY A 230 4.62 -7.17 -4.97
CA GLY A 230 5.18 -5.84 -5.28
C GLY A 230 4.37 -5.00 -6.27
N SER A 231 3.17 -5.46 -6.70
CA SER A 231 2.27 -4.71 -7.57
C SER A 231 0.83 -4.59 -7.04
N THR A 232 0.56 -4.99 -5.79
CA THR A 232 -0.78 -5.07 -5.20
C THR A 232 -1.29 -3.77 -4.59
N TRP A 233 -0.52 -2.68 -4.64
CA TRP A 233 -0.93 -1.34 -4.19
C TRP A 233 -0.66 -0.31 -5.28
N THR A 234 -1.31 0.84 -5.21
CA THR A 234 -1.32 1.87 -6.26
C THR A 234 0.06 2.17 -6.84
N MET A 235 1.05 2.47 -5.98
CA MET A 235 2.39 2.82 -6.49
C MET A 235 3.15 1.59 -7.02
N GLY A 236 2.95 0.43 -6.40
CA GLY A 236 3.50 -0.84 -6.89
C GLY A 236 2.97 -1.19 -8.28
N ALA A 237 1.65 -1.04 -8.48
CA ALA A 237 1.01 -1.26 -9.77
C ALA A 237 1.48 -0.26 -10.83
N ILE A 238 1.52 1.05 -10.51
CA ILE A 238 2.04 2.09 -11.42
C ILE A 238 3.46 1.77 -11.86
N PHE A 239 4.34 1.41 -10.92
CA PHE A 239 5.72 1.06 -11.22
C PHE A 239 5.80 -0.18 -12.11
N ALA A 240 5.08 -1.25 -11.76
CA ALA A 240 5.10 -2.50 -12.52
C ALA A 240 4.58 -2.31 -13.95
N MET A 241 3.45 -1.60 -14.12
CA MET A 241 2.83 -1.38 -15.43
C MET A 241 3.62 -0.45 -16.33
N SER A 242 4.46 0.41 -15.78
CA SER A 242 5.25 1.39 -16.56
C SER A 242 6.72 1.01 -16.73
N SER A 243 7.25 0.07 -15.92
CA SER A 243 8.65 -0.38 -16.00
C SER A 243 8.81 -1.86 -16.34
N GLY A 244 7.75 -2.66 -16.20
CA GLY A 244 7.82 -4.13 -16.34
C GLY A 244 8.47 -4.84 -15.15
N LEU A 245 8.68 -4.15 -14.02
CA LEU A 245 9.35 -4.66 -12.83
C LEU A 245 8.47 -4.56 -11.58
N PRO A 246 8.47 -5.54 -10.68
CA PRO A 246 7.79 -5.40 -9.39
C PRO A 246 8.49 -4.37 -8.51
N LEU A 247 7.71 -3.56 -7.77
CA LEU A 247 8.28 -2.60 -6.84
C LEU A 247 8.77 -3.31 -5.57
N LYS A 248 10.08 -3.37 -5.40
CA LYS A 248 10.72 -3.92 -4.20
C LYS A 248 11.63 -2.88 -3.56
N ILE A 249 11.42 -2.63 -2.27
CA ILE A 249 12.24 -1.70 -1.48
C ILE A 249 13.05 -2.52 -0.49
N SER A 250 14.37 -2.28 -0.45
CA SER A 250 15.23 -2.89 0.55
C SER A 250 14.97 -2.29 1.95
N ILE A 251 15.20 -3.08 3.02
CA ILE A 251 14.95 -2.67 4.40
C ILE A 251 15.92 -1.55 4.83
N ASP A 252 17.11 -1.51 4.24
CA ASP A 252 18.12 -0.53 4.58
C ASP A 252 17.87 0.82 3.88
N LYS A 253 18.47 1.81 4.34
CA LYS A 253 18.62 3.27 4.14
C LYS A 253 17.91 4.01 2.99
N ASN A 254 17.15 3.39 2.12
CA ASN A 254 16.42 4.07 1.05
C ASN A 254 15.08 4.63 1.55
N ALA A 255 15.13 5.71 2.31
CA ALA A 255 13.93 6.48 2.62
C ALA A 255 13.48 7.22 1.36
N MET A 256 12.29 6.88 0.85
CA MET A 256 11.73 7.47 -0.38
C MET A 256 11.54 8.99 -0.33
N ASP A 257 11.43 9.55 0.88
CA ASP A 257 11.29 10.98 1.15
C ASP A 257 12.60 11.75 1.08
N SER A 258 13.75 11.07 1.22
CA SER A 258 15.10 11.66 1.17
C SER A 258 15.79 11.49 -0.18
N GLN A 259 15.20 10.79 -1.14
CA GLN A 259 15.78 10.56 -2.46
C GLN A 259 15.46 11.73 -3.41
N LYS A 260 16.45 12.08 -4.24
CA LYS A 260 16.27 13.08 -5.31
C LYS A 260 15.54 12.53 -6.53
N SER A 261 15.54 11.22 -6.72
CA SER A 261 14.88 10.51 -7.82
C SER A 261 14.37 9.14 -7.36
N PHE A 262 13.34 8.63 -8.03
CA PHE A 262 12.71 7.36 -7.75
C PHE A 262 13.32 6.28 -8.65
N PHE A 263 14.11 5.33 -8.12
CA PHE A 263 14.73 4.24 -8.88
C PHE A 263 15.43 4.66 -10.19
N PRO A 264 16.46 5.51 -10.15
CA PRO A 264 17.05 6.15 -11.34
C PRO A 264 17.73 5.16 -12.31
N GLY A 265 17.94 3.91 -11.90
CA GLY A 265 18.49 2.87 -12.77
C GLY A 265 17.48 2.20 -13.70
N VAL A 266 16.18 2.44 -13.52
CA VAL A 266 15.10 1.84 -14.28
C VAL A 266 14.68 2.79 -15.41
N GLN A 267 14.47 2.27 -16.62
CA GLN A 267 13.82 2.99 -17.71
C GLN A 267 12.34 2.64 -17.74
N THR A 268 11.49 3.64 -17.81
CA THR A 268 10.03 3.50 -17.81
C THR A 268 9.43 3.93 -19.14
N LEU A 269 8.15 3.61 -19.35
CA LEU A 269 7.37 4.13 -20.48
C LEU A 269 7.47 5.68 -20.57
N GLY A 270 7.43 6.36 -19.42
CA GLY A 270 7.55 7.83 -19.38
C GLY A 270 8.90 8.33 -19.91
N ASP A 271 9.99 7.65 -19.57
CA ASP A 271 11.33 8.01 -20.08
C ASP A 271 11.40 7.83 -21.60
N ILE A 272 10.92 6.69 -22.10
CA ILE A 272 10.87 6.40 -23.55
C ILE A 272 10.06 7.46 -24.29
N LEU A 273 8.87 7.78 -23.80
CA LEU A 273 8.01 8.77 -24.45
C LEU A 273 8.63 10.18 -24.43
N LYS A 274 9.35 10.53 -23.35
CA LYS A 274 10.07 11.81 -23.26
C LYS A 274 11.19 11.90 -24.29
N GLU A 275 12.00 10.85 -24.41
CA GLU A 275 13.07 10.75 -25.41
C GLU A 275 12.52 10.92 -26.83
N GLU A 276 11.30 10.44 -27.06
CA GLU A 276 10.57 10.58 -28.32
C GLU A 276 9.82 11.91 -28.48
N GLY A 277 10.00 12.86 -27.57
CA GLY A 277 9.48 14.23 -27.67
C GLY A 277 8.03 14.38 -27.29
N TYR A 278 7.45 13.45 -26.54
CA TYR A 278 6.08 13.58 -26.03
C TYR A 278 6.01 14.62 -24.90
N GLU A 279 4.98 15.44 -24.94
CA GLU A 279 4.57 16.24 -23.78
C GLU A 279 3.77 15.38 -22.83
N GLN A 280 4.14 15.35 -21.53
CA GLN A 280 3.56 14.42 -20.58
C GLN A 280 2.88 15.15 -19.42
N SER A 281 1.63 14.77 -19.13
CA SER A 281 0.85 15.26 -17.99
C SER A 281 0.33 14.10 -17.17
N PHE A 282 0.44 14.20 -15.83
CA PHE A 282 -0.13 13.26 -14.88
C PHE A 282 -1.15 13.95 -13.99
N LEU A 283 -2.42 13.51 -14.08
CA LEU A 283 -3.55 14.05 -13.32
C LEU A 283 -4.04 13.05 -12.30
N LEU A 284 -4.31 13.53 -11.08
CA LEU A 284 -4.86 12.72 -9.99
C LEU A 284 -5.68 13.58 -9.03
N GLY A 285 -6.74 12.99 -8.46
CA GLY A 285 -7.61 13.65 -7.49
C GLY A 285 -6.98 13.84 -6.12
N SER A 286 -5.96 13.08 -5.78
CA SER A 286 -5.26 13.09 -4.49
C SER A 286 -4.00 13.97 -4.52
N VAL A 287 -3.35 14.08 -3.35
CA VAL A 287 -2.06 14.79 -3.24
C VAL A 287 -0.94 13.93 -3.81
N GLY A 288 -0.20 14.46 -4.78
CA GLY A 288 0.84 13.73 -5.50
C GLY A 288 2.06 13.31 -4.67
N TYR A 289 2.29 13.93 -3.51
CA TYR A 289 3.39 13.55 -2.61
C TYR A 289 3.14 12.21 -1.94
N PHE A 290 1.87 11.86 -1.65
CA PHE A 290 1.54 10.60 -1.01
C PHE A 290 2.04 9.41 -1.83
N GLY A 291 2.74 8.48 -1.18
CA GLY A 291 3.31 7.30 -1.82
C GLY A 291 4.42 7.59 -2.84
N GLY A 292 4.99 8.81 -2.90
CA GLY A 292 6.09 9.13 -3.82
C GLY A 292 5.68 9.33 -5.28
N ARG A 293 4.37 9.39 -5.59
CA ARG A 293 3.86 9.50 -6.98
C ARG A 293 4.42 10.68 -7.74
N ARG A 294 4.46 11.87 -7.11
CA ARG A 294 5.03 13.07 -7.74
C ARG A 294 6.50 12.86 -8.08
N LEU A 295 7.28 12.34 -7.14
CA LEU A 295 8.71 12.08 -7.36
C LEU A 295 8.91 11.09 -8.52
N TYR A 296 8.11 10.02 -8.55
CA TYR A 296 8.18 9.02 -9.62
C TYR A 296 7.96 9.64 -11.00
N PHE A 297 6.81 10.27 -11.22
CA PHE A 297 6.45 10.82 -12.52
C PHE A 297 7.34 11.99 -12.96
N GLN A 298 7.89 12.76 -12.00
CA GLN A 298 8.88 13.79 -12.31
C GLN A 298 10.25 13.21 -12.63
N SER A 299 10.67 12.13 -11.95
CA SER A 299 11.96 11.46 -12.22
C SER A 299 11.95 10.70 -13.53
N HIS A 300 10.80 10.10 -13.88
CA HIS A 300 10.63 9.23 -15.04
C HIS A 300 9.70 9.86 -16.07
N GLY A 301 10.30 10.62 -17.00
CA GLY A 301 9.57 11.23 -18.09
C GLY A 301 9.17 12.71 -17.89
N ASP A 302 9.54 13.33 -16.74
CA ASP A 302 9.35 14.77 -16.48
C ASP A 302 7.90 15.25 -16.66
N TYR A 303 6.96 14.47 -16.12
CA TYR A 303 5.54 14.78 -16.23
C TYR A 303 5.16 16.08 -15.51
N ALA A 304 4.31 16.87 -16.14
CA ALA A 304 3.60 17.96 -15.48
C ALA A 304 2.54 17.38 -14.54
N VAL A 305 2.84 17.36 -13.22
CA VAL A 305 1.94 16.77 -12.21
C VAL A 305 0.82 17.75 -11.82
N ARG A 306 -0.42 17.39 -12.15
CA ARG A 306 -1.67 18.15 -11.94
C ARG A 306 -2.49 17.48 -10.82
N ASP A 307 -2.02 17.56 -9.58
CA ASP A 307 -2.63 16.97 -8.40
C ASP A 307 -3.64 17.92 -7.69
N TYR A 308 -4.25 17.44 -6.59
CA TYR A 308 -5.11 18.27 -5.74
C TYR A 308 -4.49 19.64 -5.41
N SER A 309 -3.22 19.66 -5.03
CA SER A 309 -2.52 20.91 -4.66
C SER A 309 -2.35 21.86 -5.84
N TYR A 310 -2.14 21.33 -7.05
CA TYR A 310 -2.08 22.11 -8.27
C TYR A 310 -3.43 22.80 -8.55
N TRP A 311 -4.52 22.03 -8.60
CA TRP A 311 -5.84 22.57 -8.94
C TRP A 311 -6.39 23.52 -7.87
N LYS A 312 -6.04 23.27 -6.60
CA LYS A 312 -6.32 24.21 -5.50
C LYS A 312 -5.65 25.58 -5.73
N ARG A 313 -4.37 25.59 -6.12
CA ARG A 313 -3.66 26.84 -6.46
C ARG A 313 -4.23 27.54 -7.69
N GLN A 314 -4.83 26.79 -8.62
CA GLN A 314 -5.54 27.35 -9.79
C GLN A 314 -6.94 27.90 -9.45
N GLY A 315 -7.37 27.83 -8.19
CA GLY A 315 -8.69 28.31 -7.76
C GLY A 315 -9.87 27.51 -8.28
N LYS A 316 -9.67 26.25 -8.70
CA LYS A 316 -10.72 25.41 -9.30
C LYS A 316 -11.80 24.96 -8.32
N PHE A 317 -11.55 25.07 -7.01
CA PHE A 317 -12.48 24.78 -5.93
C PHE A 317 -12.15 25.59 -4.68
N ARG A 318 -13.08 25.66 -3.74
CA ARG A 318 -12.91 26.40 -2.48
C ARG A 318 -11.68 25.91 -1.70
N PRO A 319 -11.01 26.75 -0.94
CA PRO A 319 -9.80 26.39 -0.17
C PRO A 319 -9.98 25.25 0.83
N ASP A 320 -11.20 25.08 1.35
CA ASP A 320 -11.60 24.03 2.32
C ASP A 320 -12.17 22.77 1.66
N TYR A 321 -12.25 22.75 0.32
CA TYR A 321 -12.78 21.59 -0.40
C TYR A 321 -11.84 20.39 -0.28
N TRP A 322 -12.35 19.33 0.30
CA TRP A 322 -11.67 18.06 0.42
C TRP A 322 -12.70 16.95 0.56
N VAL A 323 -12.66 15.96 -0.32
CA VAL A 323 -13.45 14.74 -0.26
C VAL A 323 -12.53 13.53 -0.36
N ASN A 324 -12.76 12.52 0.47
CA ASN A 324 -11.99 11.29 0.52
C ASN A 324 -10.47 11.54 0.52
N TRP A 325 -9.81 11.40 -0.64
CA TRP A 325 -8.36 11.59 -0.82
C TRP A 325 -7.98 12.95 -1.43
N GLY A 326 -8.94 13.83 -1.67
CA GLY A 326 -8.73 15.15 -2.28
C GLY A 326 -9.95 15.68 -3.02
N PHE A 327 -10.13 15.31 -4.31
CA PHE A 327 -11.35 15.54 -5.07
C PHE A 327 -11.74 14.29 -5.89
N GLU A 328 -13.03 14.16 -6.17
CA GLU A 328 -13.67 13.03 -6.82
C GLU A 328 -13.38 12.92 -8.32
N ASP A 329 -13.61 11.73 -8.88
CA ASP A 329 -13.30 11.40 -10.28
C ASP A 329 -14.14 12.22 -11.29
N GLU A 330 -15.32 12.68 -10.94
CA GLU A 330 -16.10 13.63 -11.76
C GLU A 330 -15.28 14.89 -12.10
N LYS A 331 -14.60 15.46 -11.11
CA LYS A 331 -13.71 16.61 -11.32
C LYS A 331 -12.43 16.20 -12.05
N LEU A 332 -11.89 15.02 -11.74
CA LEU A 332 -10.72 14.50 -12.44
C LEU A 332 -10.96 14.45 -13.95
N TYR A 333 -12.07 13.85 -14.39
CA TYR A 333 -12.40 13.78 -15.81
C TYR A 333 -12.69 15.16 -16.43
N SER A 334 -13.33 16.07 -15.68
CA SER A 334 -13.51 17.44 -16.14
C SER A 334 -12.17 18.14 -16.42
N TYR A 335 -11.22 18.01 -15.49
CA TYR A 335 -9.89 18.60 -15.65
C TYR A 335 -9.04 17.85 -16.68
N ALA A 336 -9.25 16.54 -16.84
CA ALA A 336 -8.64 15.76 -17.90
C ALA A 336 -9.10 16.23 -19.30
N LYS A 337 -10.37 16.57 -19.46
CA LYS A 337 -10.89 17.18 -20.71
C LYS A 337 -10.23 18.54 -21.01
N GLU A 338 -10.08 19.39 -19.98
CA GLU A 338 -9.38 20.68 -20.14
C GLU A 338 -7.92 20.47 -20.57
N GLU A 339 -7.20 19.57 -19.90
CA GLU A 339 -5.79 19.30 -20.19
C GLU A 339 -5.60 18.60 -21.54
N LEU A 340 -6.47 17.66 -21.92
CA LEU A 340 -6.43 17.02 -23.23
C LEU A 340 -6.65 18.05 -24.34
N SER A 341 -7.63 18.96 -24.19
CA SER A 341 -7.87 20.02 -25.15
C SER A 341 -6.70 21.00 -25.25
N ARG A 342 -5.94 21.20 -24.16
CA ARG A 342 -4.69 22.00 -24.17
C ARG A 342 -3.59 21.29 -24.96
N LEU A 343 -3.34 20.01 -24.62
CA LEU A 343 -2.30 19.20 -25.26
C LEU A 343 -2.55 19.02 -26.75
N SER A 344 -3.81 18.81 -27.17
CA SER A 344 -4.17 18.63 -28.58
C SER A 344 -3.90 19.88 -29.43
N ARG A 345 -3.96 21.08 -28.83
CA ARG A 345 -3.69 22.36 -29.56
C ARG A 345 -2.23 22.60 -29.83
N ASP A 346 -1.32 22.01 -29.03
CA ASP A 346 0.13 22.23 -29.19
C ASP A 346 0.74 21.50 -30.39
N GLY A 347 0.01 20.55 -30.99
CA GLY A 347 0.43 19.82 -32.19
C GLY A 347 1.60 18.84 -31.97
N ARG A 348 2.14 18.75 -30.74
CA ARG A 348 3.14 17.76 -30.35
C ARG A 348 2.46 16.47 -29.93
N PRO A 349 3.11 15.31 -30.09
CA PRO A 349 2.61 14.09 -29.50
C PRO A 349 2.58 14.25 -27.97
N PHE A 350 1.54 13.71 -27.32
CA PHE A 350 1.39 13.83 -25.89
C PHE A 350 1.03 12.50 -25.23
N ASN A 351 1.35 12.42 -23.94
CA ASN A 351 0.88 11.38 -23.02
C ASN A 351 0.11 12.03 -21.88
N LEU A 352 -1.19 11.74 -21.80
CA LEU A 352 -2.06 12.14 -20.71
C LEU A 352 -2.31 10.93 -19.80
N THR A 353 -1.70 10.93 -18.62
CA THR A 353 -1.84 9.86 -17.64
C THR A 353 -2.81 10.31 -16.54
N LEU A 354 -3.79 9.46 -16.20
CA LEU A 354 -4.78 9.69 -15.15
C LEU A 354 -4.67 8.63 -14.07
N LEU A 355 -4.97 8.99 -12.81
CA LEU A 355 -5.19 8.06 -11.70
C LEU A 355 -6.52 8.40 -11.04
N THR A 356 -7.49 7.48 -11.13
CA THR A 356 -8.80 7.62 -10.46
C THR A 356 -8.69 7.41 -8.96
N VAL A 357 -9.72 7.76 -8.20
CA VAL A 357 -9.69 7.67 -6.73
C VAL A 357 -11.02 7.26 -6.09
N ASP A 358 -12.15 7.42 -6.76
CA ASP A 358 -13.46 7.17 -6.14
C ASP A 358 -13.66 5.71 -5.76
N THR A 359 -13.06 4.78 -6.48
CA THR A 359 -13.08 3.34 -6.21
C THR A 359 -12.08 2.89 -5.15
N HIS A 360 -11.39 3.82 -4.46
CA HIS A 360 -10.41 3.45 -3.44
C HIS A 360 -11.08 2.69 -2.28
N PHE A 361 -10.50 1.53 -1.97
CA PHE A 361 -10.91 0.65 -0.87
C PHE A 361 -10.99 1.40 0.49
N PRO A 362 -11.90 1.02 1.46
CA PRO A 362 -12.77 -0.18 1.42
C PRO A 362 -14.12 -0.01 0.74
N ASP A 363 -14.73 1.17 0.70
CA ASP A 363 -16.12 1.35 0.27
C ASP A 363 -16.27 2.34 -0.89
N GLY A 364 -15.17 2.93 -1.30
CA GLY A 364 -15.16 3.98 -2.30
C GLY A 364 -15.86 5.28 -1.85
N TYR A 365 -15.88 6.26 -2.74
CA TYR A 365 -16.55 7.54 -2.53
C TYR A 365 -17.82 7.66 -3.37
N VAL A 366 -18.96 7.88 -2.71
CA VAL A 366 -20.23 8.11 -3.37
C VAL A 366 -20.30 9.55 -3.82
N CYS A 367 -19.99 9.82 -5.07
CA CYS A 367 -20.17 11.16 -5.66
C CYS A 367 -21.64 11.42 -6.04
N ARG A 368 -21.95 12.65 -6.46
CA ARG A 368 -23.33 13.04 -6.86
C ARG A 368 -23.87 12.29 -8.09
N LEU A 369 -23.01 11.66 -8.89
CA LEU A 369 -23.40 10.89 -10.09
C LEU A 369 -23.71 9.43 -9.77
N CYS A 370 -23.33 8.94 -8.57
CA CYS A 370 -23.59 7.57 -8.17
C CYS A 370 -25.09 7.30 -8.01
N ARG A 371 -25.56 6.17 -8.54
CA ARG A 371 -26.90 5.64 -8.40
C ARG A 371 -26.90 4.47 -7.43
N ARG A 372 -28.06 4.00 -6.99
CA ARG A 372 -28.21 2.85 -6.07
C ARG A 372 -28.63 1.58 -6.81
N GLU A 373 -27.97 1.25 -7.89
CA GLU A 373 -28.30 0.11 -8.76
C GLU A 373 -28.09 -1.23 -8.05
N PHE A 374 -27.14 -1.28 -7.13
CA PHE A 374 -26.82 -2.44 -6.28
C PHE A 374 -27.34 -2.29 -4.84
N GLY A 375 -28.43 -1.52 -4.65
CA GLY A 375 -29.10 -1.36 -3.37
C GLY A 375 -28.18 -0.82 -2.27
N LYS A 376 -27.94 -1.64 -1.23
CA LYS A 376 -27.10 -1.26 -0.07
C LYS A 376 -25.61 -1.51 -0.28
N ASN A 377 -25.23 -2.19 -1.34
CA ASN A 377 -23.81 -2.41 -1.64
C ASN A 377 -23.19 -1.12 -2.20
N GLN A 378 -22.63 -0.30 -1.30
CA GLN A 378 -22.05 0.98 -1.66
C GLN A 378 -20.91 0.83 -2.66
N TYR A 379 -20.03 -0.14 -2.44
CA TYR A 379 -18.84 -0.30 -3.27
C TYR A 379 -19.21 -0.68 -4.70
N ALA A 380 -20.17 -1.61 -4.90
CA ALA A 380 -20.70 -1.93 -6.22
C ALA A 380 -21.36 -0.71 -6.91
N ASN A 381 -22.09 0.13 -6.15
CA ASN A 381 -22.66 1.37 -6.70
C ASN A 381 -21.59 2.37 -7.15
N VAL A 382 -20.46 2.45 -6.43
CA VAL A 382 -19.33 3.29 -6.79
C VAL A 382 -18.63 2.77 -8.05
N PHE A 383 -18.44 1.45 -8.18
CA PHE A 383 -17.86 0.85 -9.38
C PHE A 383 -18.74 1.08 -10.61
N ALA A 384 -20.06 0.93 -10.48
CA ALA A 384 -20.99 1.25 -11.58
C ALA A 384 -20.92 2.72 -12.00
N CYS A 385 -20.75 3.62 -11.03
CA CYS A 385 -20.55 5.04 -11.32
C CYS A 385 -19.21 5.29 -12.02
N ALA A 386 -18.12 4.68 -11.57
CA ALA A 386 -16.79 4.82 -12.14
C ALA A 386 -16.73 4.27 -13.58
N SER A 387 -17.37 3.11 -13.84
CA SER A 387 -17.49 2.51 -15.16
C SER A 387 -18.11 3.48 -16.16
N ARG A 388 -19.27 4.07 -15.84
CA ARG A 388 -19.92 5.08 -16.69
C ARG A 388 -19.07 6.31 -16.92
N GLN A 389 -18.50 6.89 -15.87
CA GLN A 389 -17.68 8.11 -15.98
C GLN A 389 -16.45 7.91 -16.87
N LEU A 390 -15.81 6.74 -16.76
CA LEU A 390 -14.66 6.42 -17.59
C LEU A 390 -15.06 6.22 -19.04
N ALA A 391 -16.12 5.45 -19.33
CA ALA A 391 -16.62 5.25 -20.69
C ALA A 391 -17.04 6.57 -21.33
N ASP A 392 -17.73 7.44 -20.60
CA ASP A 392 -18.08 8.80 -21.05
C ASP A 392 -16.82 9.63 -21.40
N PHE A 393 -15.78 9.53 -20.60
CA PHE A 393 -14.52 10.22 -20.89
C PHE A 393 -13.82 9.65 -22.12
N VAL A 394 -13.72 8.32 -22.23
CA VAL A 394 -13.11 7.65 -23.40
C VAL A 394 -13.85 7.99 -24.68
N ASN A 395 -15.19 7.91 -24.67
CA ASN A 395 -16.01 8.22 -25.84
C ASN A 395 -15.87 9.69 -26.24
N TRP A 396 -15.84 10.60 -25.28
CA TRP A 396 -15.57 12.00 -25.56
C TRP A 396 -14.16 12.20 -26.13
N ALA A 397 -13.15 11.55 -25.56
CA ALA A 397 -11.77 11.68 -26.03
C ALA A 397 -11.56 11.18 -27.48
N LYS A 398 -12.31 10.15 -27.90
CA LYS A 398 -12.32 9.64 -29.29
C LYS A 398 -12.83 10.69 -30.31
N THR A 399 -13.52 11.73 -29.85
CA THR A 399 -14.08 12.80 -30.73
C THR A 399 -13.20 14.04 -30.84
N GLN A 400 -12.03 14.07 -30.15
CA GLN A 400 -11.13 15.25 -30.09
C GLN A 400 -9.97 15.23 -31.12
#